data_8cb03a4fb8a7d041493f4519c06fceb1
#
_entry.id   8cb03a4fb8a7d041493f4519c06fceb1
#
_cell.length_a   1.000
_cell.length_b   1.000
_cell.length_c   1.000
_cell.angle_alpha   90.00
_cell.angle_beta   90.00
_cell.angle_gamma   90.00
#
_symmetry.space_group_name_H-M   'P 1'
#
loop_
_entity.id
_entity.type
_entity.pdbx_description
1 polymer ?
#
loop_
_entity_poly.entity_id
_entity_poly.type
_entity_poly.pdbx_seq_one_letter_code
_entity_poly.pdbx_strand_id
1 'polypeptide(L)'
;MNNIKTTLLLATLTAILVVLGDMIGGRSGMMIMFVISMGMNFMSYWYSDKIVLAQYDAQQVTAQSNPKLYGMVERLAKNGKLPMPKVYIIPSDVPNAFATGRNPSHAAVAVTEGIQRLLTDDELEGVLGHELTHVKNRDTLISTIAAMMAGAISMIAYVLQFSAIFGRSDDREGSNPLELIGAIVIAPIAAGLIQMSISRAREFLADEGGGEMCRNPLALASALAKIDYYSKHGALPNASNATAHMFIINPMVGIGESLSNLFSTHPLTEERIAKLKQQAMNPKYKEKALF
;
A
#
# COMPACT_ATOMS: atom_id res chain seq x y z
N MET A 1 12.05 -14.09 5.92
CA MET A 1 12.26 -13.32 4.67
C MET A 1 11.78 -11.87 4.80
N ASN A 2 10.59 -11.62 5.31
CA ASN A 2 10.05 -10.26 5.42
C ASN A 2 10.82 -9.34 6.40
N ASN A 3 11.34 -9.87 7.51
CA ASN A 3 12.16 -9.08 8.46
C ASN A 3 13.45 -8.55 7.82
N ILE A 4 14.11 -9.35 6.97
CA ILE A 4 15.34 -8.93 6.27
C ILE A 4 15.02 -7.78 5.31
N LYS A 5 13.93 -7.88 4.55
CA LYS A 5 13.49 -6.80 3.64
C LYS A 5 13.15 -5.53 4.39
N THR A 6 12.45 -5.64 5.52
CA THR A 6 12.16 -4.49 6.40
C THR A 6 13.44 -3.83 6.89
N THR A 7 14.39 -4.62 7.40
CA THR A 7 15.70 -4.09 7.86
C THR A 7 16.45 -3.40 6.74
N LEU A 8 16.48 -3.99 5.54
CA LEU A 8 17.14 -3.39 4.37
C LEU A 8 16.48 -2.06 3.99
N LEU A 9 15.14 -1.98 3.97
CA LEU A 9 14.42 -0.75 3.68
C LEU A 9 14.79 0.36 4.69
N LEU A 10 14.73 0.07 5.98
CA LEU A 10 15.05 1.03 7.03
C LEU A 10 16.52 1.47 6.98
N ALA A 11 17.45 0.55 6.72
CA ALA A 11 18.86 0.86 6.53
C ALA A 11 19.11 1.74 5.29
N THR A 12 18.40 1.48 4.18
CA THR A 12 18.49 2.29 2.96
C THR A 12 17.98 3.71 3.21
N LEU A 13 16.86 3.88 3.93
CA LEU A 13 16.38 5.22 4.30
C LEU A 13 17.42 5.98 5.12
N THR A 14 18.01 5.30 6.12
CA THR A 14 19.08 5.90 6.93
C THR A 14 20.25 6.33 6.05
N ALA A 15 20.74 5.47 5.16
CA ALA A 15 21.86 5.77 4.28
C ALA A 15 21.57 6.99 3.38
N ILE A 16 20.38 7.06 2.77
CA ILE A 16 19.97 8.20 1.95
C ILE A 16 19.99 9.50 2.76
N LEU A 17 19.36 9.51 3.95
CA LEU A 17 19.28 10.71 4.78
C LEU A 17 20.66 11.17 5.27
N VAL A 18 21.52 10.22 5.65
CA VAL A 18 22.90 10.52 6.10
C VAL A 18 23.72 11.13 4.98
N VAL A 19 23.66 10.57 3.76
CA VAL A 19 24.35 11.12 2.58
C VAL A 19 23.85 12.53 2.25
N LEU A 20 22.53 12.73 2.26
CA LEU A 20 21.95 14.07 2.05
C LEU A 20 22.39 15.04 3.13
N GLY A 21 22.46 14.59 4.38
CA GLY A 21 22.96 15.41 5.50
C GLY A 21 24.41 15.85 5.31
N ASP A 22 25.27 14.94 4.85
CA ASP A 22 26.68 15.24 4.56
C ASP A 22 26.81 16.27 3.42
N MET A 23 26.02 16.12 2.35
CA MET A 23 26.01 17.05 1.22
C MET A 23 25.56 18.46 1.60
N ILE A 24 24.63 18.62 2.55
CA ILE A 24 24.05 19.92 2.93
C ILE A 24 24.89 20.60 4.02
N GLY A 25 25.34 19.86 5.03
CA GLY A 25 25.95 20.43 6.23
C GLY A 25 27.22 19.70 6.69
N GLY A 26 27.87 18.92 5.79
CA GLY A 26 29.08 18.18 6.10
C GLY A 26 28.85 17.24 7.29
N ARG A 27 29.89 17.01 8.10
CA ARG A 27 29.86 16.10 9.25
C ARG A 27 28.74 16.41 10.25
N SER A 28 28.43 17.67 10.47
CA SER A 28 27.34 18.07 11.38
C SER A 28 25.97 17.73 10.80
N GLY A 29 25.75 18.00 9.52
CA GLY A 29 24.53 17.62 8.80
C GLY A 29 24.33 16.11 8.77
N MET A 30 25.40 15.34 8.53
CA MET A 30 25.38 13.88 8.59
C MET A 30 24.90 13.36 9.97
N MET A 31 25.44 13.90 11.07
CA MET A 31 25.04 13.51 12.43
C MET A 31 23.58 13.84 12.74
N ILE A 32 23.12 15.03 12.34
CA ILE A 32 21.73 15.46 12.54
C ILE A 32 20.79 14.53 11.77
N MET A 33 21.08 14.27 10.49
CA MET A 33 20.23 13.41 9.65
C MET A 33 20.26 11.95 10.08
N PHE A 34 21.35 11.48 10.68
CA PHE A 34 21.39 10.16 11.32
C PHE A 34 20.42 10.07 12.50
N VAL A 35 20.39 11.06 13.38
CA VAL A 35 19.45 11.09 14.52
C VAL A 35 18.00 11.19 14.03
N ILE A 36 17.74 12.05 13.03
CA ILE A 36 16.41 12.16 12.41
C ILE A 36 15.98 10.82 11.81
N SER A 37 16.88 10.14 11.09
CA SER A 37 16.56 8.84 10.47
C SER A 37 16.23 7.76 11.51
N MET A 38 16.90 7.75 12.65
CA MET A 38 16.57 6.84 13.76
C MET A 38 15.14 7.09 14.28
N GLY A 39 14.78 8.37 14.49
CA GLY A 39 13.42 8.77 14.89
C GLY A 39 12.37 8.36 13.83
N MET A 40 12.64 8.62 12.55
CA MET A 40 11.75 8.22 11.45
C MET A 40 11.59 6.70 11.37
N ASN A 41 12.66 5.94 11.48
CA ASN A 41 12.62 4.48 11.47
C ASN A 41 11.80 3.93 12.65
N PHE A 42 11.99 4.49 13.84
CA PHE A 42 11.20 4.14 15.02
C PHE A 42 9.71 4.43 14.79
N MET A 43 9.39 5.62 14.34
CA MET A 43 8.01 6.03 14.04
C MET A 43 7.38 5.14 12.96
N SER A 44 8.11 4.87 11.88
CA SER A 44 7.65 4.01 10.78
C SER A 44 7.36 2.59 11.24
N TYR A 45 8.16 2.04 12.12
CA TYR A 45 7.95 0.68 12.61
C TYR A 45 6.80 0.58 13.62
N TRP A 46 6.75 1.50 14.60
CA TRP A 46 5.83 1.39 15.73
C TRP A 46 4.47 2.03 15.49
N TYR A 47 4.39 3.06 14.65
CA TYR A 47 3.19 3.87 14.43
C TYR A 47 2.71 3.88 12.98
N SER A 48 3.24 3.00 12.13
CA SER A 48 2.88 2.95 10.71
C SER A 48 1.37 2.82 10.46
N ASP A 49 0.68 1.97 11.24
CA ASP A 49 -0.77 1.81 11.16
C ASP A 49 -1.50 3.12 11.48
N LYS A 50 -1.11 3.79 12.56
CA LYS A 50 -1.76 5.04 12.99
C LYS A 50 -1.54 6.17 12.01
N ILE A 51 -0.32 6.30 11.47
CA ILE A 51 0.04 7.35 10.51
C ILE A 51 -0.79 7.19 9.25
N VAL A 52 -0.84 5.98 8.68
CA VAL A 52 -1.60 5.71 7.47
C VAL A 52 -3.10 5.92 7.70
N LEU A 53 -3.65 5.38 8.78
CA LEU A 53 -5.08 5.55 9.09
C LEU A 53 -5.46 7.02 9.30
N ALA A 54 -4.61 7.81 9.97
CA ALA A 54 -4.83 9.24 10.17
C ALA A 54 -4.76 10.03 8.84
N GLN A 55 -3.88 9.63 7.91
CA GLN A 55 -3.78 10.27 6.58
C GLN A 55 -5.06 10.14 5.76
N TYR A 56 -5.84 9.08 6.00
CA TYR A 56 -7.10 8.81 5.30
C TYR A 56 -8.35 9.15 6.13
N ASP A 57 -8.21 9.85 7.27
CA ASP A 57 -9.32 10.16 8.18
C ASP A 57 -10.14 8.92 8.56
N ALA A 58 -9.46 7.77 8.71
CA ALA A 58 -10.08 6.48 8.95
C ALA A 58 -10.77 6.45 10.33
N GLN A 59 -12.04 6.10 10.35
CA GLN A 59 -12.87 6.02 11.55
C GLN A 59 -12.96 4.57 12.01
N GLN A 60 -12.57 4.30 13.26
CA GLN A 60 -12.66 2.96 13.81
C GLN A 60 -14.13 2.57 14.04
N VAL A 61 -14.48 1.36 13.61
CA VAL A 61 -15.81 0.78 13.84
C VAL A 61 -15.74 -0.40 14.80
N THR A 62 -16.86 -0.62 15.48
CA THR A 62 -17.07 -1.70 16.45
C THR A 62 -18.22 -2.59 16.01
N ALA A 63 -18.41 -3.71 16.72
CA ALA A 63 -19.57 -4.58 16.52
C ALA A 63 -20.92 -3.83 16.69
N GLN A 64 -20.94 -2.76 17.50
CA GLN A 64 -22.15 -1.96 17.74
C GLN A 64 -22.37 -0.92 16.64
N SER A 65 -21.31 -0.22 16.19
CA SER A 65 -21.44 0.87 15.20
C SER A 65 -21.60 0.36 13.77
N ASN A 66 -20.98 -0.76 13.41
CA ASN A 66 -21.15 -1.40 12.11
C ASN A 66 -21.06 -2.94 12.23
N PRO A 67 -22.16 -3.58 12.69
CA PRO A 67 -22.18 -5.02 12.95
C PRO A 67 -21.93 -5.85 11.69
N LYS A 68 -22.33 -5.36 10.52
CA LYS A 68 -22.17 -6.06 9.25
C LYS A 68 -20.70 -6.18 8.87
N LEU A 69 -19.99 -5.06 8.73
CA LEU A 69 -18.57 -5.05 8.35
C LEU A 69 -17.71 -5.72 9.41
N TYR A 70 -17.97 -5.43 10.69
CA TYR A 70 -17.24 -6.05 11.80
C TYR A 70 -17.41 -7.57 11.80
N GLY A 71 -18.62 -8.08 11.63
CA GLY A 71 -18.92 -9.51 11.56
C GLY A 71 -18.27 -10.22 10.35
N MET A 72 -18.17 -9.54 9.18
CA MET A 72 -17.43 -10.05 8.02
C MET A 72 -15.96 -10.27 8.37
N VAL A 73 -15.30 -9.25 8.92
CA VAL A 73 -13.88 -9.32 9.30
C VAL A 73 -13.66 -10.36 10.40
N GLU A 74 -14.54 -10.47 11.37
CA GLU A 74 -14.46 -11.46 12.46
C GLU A 74 -14.52 -12.90 11.90
N ARG A 75 -15.46 -13.20 11.00
CA ARG A 75 -15.55 -14.53 10.33
C ARG A 75 -14.27 -14.85 9.57
N LEU A 76 -13.78 -13.89 8.78
CA LEU A 76 -12.56 -14.07 8.00
C LEU A 76 -11.33 -14.27 8.89
N ALA A 77 -11.16 -13.45 9.93
CA ALA A 77 -10.07 -13.60 10.89
C ALA A 77 -10.09 -14.98 11.55
N LYS A 78 -11.27 -15.47 11.94
CA LYS A 78 -11.46 -16.83 12.49
C LYS A 78 -11.07 -17.90 11.47
N ASN A 79 -11.53 -17.79 10.22
CA ASN A 79 -11.19 -18.72 9.15
C ASN A 79 -9.69 -18.73 8.85
N GLY A 80 -9.05 -17.56 8.85
CA GLY A 80 -7.62 -17.38 8.65
C GLY A 80 -6.74 -17.74 9.84
N LYS A 81 -7.35 -18.05 11.00
CA LYS A 81 -6.66 -18.25 12.29
C LYS A 81 -5.82 -17.04 12.70
N LEU A 82 -6.38 -15.85 12.53
CA LEU A 82 -5.79 -14.57 12.86
C LEU A 82 -6.45 -13.98 14.11
N PRO A 83 -5.71 -13.20 14.91
CA PRO A 83 -6.33 -12.31 15.88
C PRO A 83 -7.27 -11.34 15.17
N MET A 84 -8.36 -10.93 15.82
CA MET A 84 -9.27 -9.93 15.28
C MET A 84 -8.54 -8.60 15.05
N PRO A 85 -8.42 -8.11 13.81
CA PRO A 85 -7.82 -6.82 13.55
C PRO A 85 -8.77 -5.68 13.94
N LYS A 86 -8.24 -4.47 14.09
CA LYS A 86 -9.07 -3.27 14.18
C LYS A 86 -9.70 -3.00 12.81
N VAL A 87 -10.96 -2.59 12.81
CA VAL A 87 -11.72 -2.33 11.57
C VAL A 87 -12.00 -0.85 11.45
N TYR A 88 -11.79 -0.30 10.25
CA TYR A 88 -11.95 1.12 9.97
C TYR A 88 -12.77 1.35 8.70
N ILE A 89 -13.51 2.46 8.69
CA ILE A 89 -14.15 3.01 7.49
C ILE A 89 -13.48 4.34 7.15
N ILE A 90 -13.24 4.55 5.86
CA ILE A 90 -12.65 5.76 5.30
C ILE A 90 -13.76 6.52 4.57
N PRO A 91 -14.00 7.81 4.88
CA PRO A 91 -15.01 8.62 4.22
C PRO A 91 -14.49 9.08 2.83
N SER A 92 -14.46 8.14 1.89
CA SER A 92 -13.99 8.36 0.51
C SER A 92 -14.88 7.63 -0.46
N ASP A 93 -15.21 8.31 -1.58
CA ASP A 93 -15.98 7.73 -2.67
C ASP A 93 -15.13 6.82 -3.57
N VAL A 94 -13.80 6.95 -3.53
CA VAL A 94 -12.88 6.10 -4.30
C VAL A 94 -12.88 4.69 -3.73
N PRO A 95 -13.26 3.66 -4.50
CA PRO A 95 -13.28 2.29 -4.02
C PRO A 95 -11.87 1.81 -3.68
N ASN A 96 -11.64 1.53 -2.40
CA ASN A 96 -10.39 0.97 -1.91
C ASN A 96 -10.58 0.20 -0.59
N ALA A 97 -9.71 -0.79 -0.36
CA ALA A 97 -9.52 -1.43 0.92
C ALA A 97 -8.03 -1.73 1.09
N PHE A 98 -7.55 -1.70 2.32
CA PHE A 98 -6.17 -2.09 2.62
C PHE A 98 -6.03 -2.60 4.05
N ALA A 99 -5.01 -3.40 4.27
CA ALA A 99 -4.56 -3.77 5.60
C ALA A 99 -3.23 -3.09 5.94
N THR A 100 -3.07 -2.73 7.20
CA THR A 100 -1.83 -2.14 7.73
C THR A 100 -1.50 -2.72 9.11
N GLY A 101 -0.31 -2.46 9.59
CA GLY A 101 0.13 -2.90 10.91
C GLY A 101 1.43 -3.70 10.88
N ARG A 102 2.15 -3.70 12.02
CA ARG A 102 3.48 -4.31 12.12
C ARG A 102 3.49 -5.84 12.21
N ASN A 103 2.39 -6.43 12.63
CA ASN A 103 2.20 -7.89 12.73
C ASN A 103 0.71 -8.24 12.89
N PRO A 104 0.32 -9.52 12.80
CA PRO A 104 -1.09 -9.92 12.92
C PRO A 104 -1.80 -9.47 14.20
N SER A 105 -1.09 -9.39 15.34
CA SER A 105 -1.69 -8.95 16.61
C SER A 105 -1.87 -7.42 16.69
N HIS A 106 -1.27 -6.67 15.77
CA HIS A 106 -1.36 -5.21 15.66
C HIS A 106 -1.75 -4.81 14.25
N ALA A 107 -2.70 -5.54 13.68
CA ALA A 107 -3.22 -5.28 12.35
C ALA A 107 -4.49 -4.42 12.42
N ALA A 108 -4.69 -3.66 11.36
CA ALA A 108 -5.91 -2.93 11.08
C ALA A 108 -6.30 -3.15 9.61
N VAL A 109 -7.60 -3.22 9.37
CA VAL A 109 -8.18 -3.30 8.02
C VAL A 109 -9.08 -2.10 7.83
N ALA A 110 -8.92 -1.40 6.72
CA ALA A 110 -9.70 -0.23 6.37
C ALA A 110 -10.39 -0.44 5.02
N VAL A 111 -11.65 -0.01 4.93
CA VAL A 111 -12.44 0.00 3.70
C VAL A 111 -13.02 1.38 3.47
N THR A 112 -13.07 1.83 2.22
CA THR A 112 -13.73 3.09 1.89
C THR A 112 -15.26 2.91 1.81
N GLU A 113 -16.00 3.99 1.97
CA GLU A 113 -17.43 3.97 1.67
C GLU A 113 -17.69 3.62 0.20
N GLY A 114 -16.83 4.10 -0.70
CA GLY A 114 -16.92 3.82 -2.14
C GLY A 114 -16.87 2.33 -2.47
N ILE A 115 -15.95 1.55 -1.85
CA ILE A 115 -15.88 0.11 -2.11
C ILE A 115 -17.10 -0.64 -1.55
N GLN A 116 -17.65 -0.20 -0.41
CA GLN A 116 -18.85 -0.78 0.16
C GLN A 116 -20.10 -0.52 -0.70
N ARG A 117 -20.11 0.58 -1.45
CA ARG A 117 -21.19 0.87 -2.44
C ARG A 117 -21.02 0.11 -3.74
N LEU A 118 -19.77 -0.12 -4.17
CA LEU A 118 -19.45 -0.78 -5.44
C LEU A 118 -19.67 -2.29 -5.39
N LEU A 119 -19.31 -2.92 -4.27
CA LEU A 119 -19.24 -4.37 -4.14
C LEU A 119 -20.45 -4.93 -3.39
N THR A 120 -20.85 -6.13 -3.77
CA THR A 120 -21.75 -6.95 -2.94
C THR A 120 -21.03 -7.44 -1.69
N ASP A 121 -21.77 -7.95 -0.72
CA ASP A 121 -21.22 -8.48 0.53
C ASP A 121 -20.19 -9.60 0.31
N ASP A 122 -20.50 -10.53 -0.58
CA ASP A 122 -19.59 -11.64 -0.91
C ASP A 122 -18.31 -11.15 -1.59
N GLU A 123 -18.43 -10.17 -2.48
CA GLU A 123 -17.30 -9.55 -3.16
C GLU A 123 -16.40 -8.79 -2.16
N LEU A 124 -17.03 -8.03 -1.23
CA LEU A 124 -16.31 -7.34 -0.16
C LEU A 124 -15.63 -8.34 0.79
N GLU A 125 -16.29 -9.45 1.13
CA GLU A 125 -15.66 -10.54 1.89
C GLU A 125 -14.43 -11.11 1.16
N GLY A 126 -14.50 -11.29 -0.16
CA GLY A 126 -13.37 -11.71 -0.97
C GLY A 126 -12.18 -10.75 -0.87
N VAL A 127 -12.43 -9.45 -1.03
CA VAL A 127 -11.43 -8.38 -0.89
C VAL A 127 -10.83 -8.34 0.52
N LEU A 128 -11.67 -8.39 1.55
CA LEU A 128 -11.21 -8.42 2.93
C LEU A 128 -10.38 -9.69 3.25
N GLY A 129 -10.73 -10.82 2.66
CA GLY A 129 -9.95 -12.06 2.75
C GLY A 129 -8.57 -11.93 2.12
N HIS A 130 -8.46 -11.24 0.98
CA HIS A 130 -7.20 -10.90 0.34
C HIS A 130 -6.33 -10.03 1.27
N GLU A 131 -6.88 -8.97 1.82
CA GLU A 131 -6.19 -8.07 2.76
C GLU A 131 -5.72 -8.80 4.03
N LEU A 132 -6.57 -9.66 4.59
CA LEU A 132 -6.22 -10.46 5.75
C LEU A 132 -5.14 -11.51 5.44
N THR A 133 -5.03 -11.94 4.19
CA THR A 133 -3.94 -12.84 3.77
C THR A 133 -2.60 -12.10 3.79
N HIS A 134 -2.54 -10.83 3.39
CA HIS A 134 -1.36 -10.00 3.57
C HIS A 134 -0.97 -9.84 5.04
N VAL A 135 -1.95 -9.66 5.94
CA VAL A 135 -1.70 -9.66 7.39
C VAL A 135 -1.09 -10.99 7.85
N LYS A 136 -1.68 -12.12 7.43
CA LYS A 136 -1.22 -13.48 7.76
C LYS A 136 0.22 -13.72 7.32
N ASN A 137 0.55 -13.28 6.12
CA ASN A 137 1.86 -13.44 5.51
C ASN A 137 2.88 -12.39 5.99
N ARG A 138 2.46 -11.41 6.82
CA ARG A 138 3.27 -10.30 7.31
C ARG A 138 3.81 -9.41 6.19
N ASP A 139 3.04 -9.23 5.13
CA ASP A 139 3.40 -8.36 4.00
C ASP A 139 3.10 -6.89 4.30
N THR A 140 2.12 -6.62 5.17
CA THR A 140 1.60 -5.29 5.49
C THR A 140 2.68 -4.32 5.99
N LEU A 141 3.58 -4.78 6.86
CA LEU A 141 4.65 -3.94 7.40
C LEU A 141 5.60 -3.43 6.29
N ILE A 142 5.99 -4.32 5.36
CA ILE A 142 6.89 -3.96 4.26
C ILE A 142 6.23 -2.92 3.36
N SER A 143 4.98 -3.17 2.97
CA SER A 143 4.22 -2.26 2.11
C SER A 143 4.02 -0.89 2.77
N THR A 144 3.68 -0.87 4.06
CA THR A 144 3.50 0.39 4.81
C THR A 144 4.81 1.17 4.95
N ILE A 145 5.93 0.51 5.29
CA ILE A 145 7.24 1.18 5.39
C ILE A 145 7.66 1.72 4.03
N ALA A 146 7.49 0.95 2.96
CA ALA A 146 7.82 1.41 1.61
C ALA A 146 6.99 2.63 1.19
N ALA A 147 5.69 2.66 1.55
CA ALA A 147 4.82 3.81 1.34
C ALA A 147 5.32 5.06 2.06
N MET A 148 5.65 4.92 3.33
CA MET A 148 6.16 6.03 4.15
C MET A 148 7.50 6.54 3.62
N MET A 149 8.39 5.64 3.19
CA MET A 149 9.66 6.01 2.57
C MET A 149 9.47 6.75 1.26
N ALA A 150 8.60 6.26 0.39
CA ALA A 150 8.27 6.93 -0.87
C ALA A 150 7.69 8.34 -0.61
N GLY A 151 6.82 8.48 0.38
CA GLY A 151 6.29 9.77 0.81
C GLY A 151 7.37 10.72 1.33
N ALA A 152 8.27 10.24 2.18
CA ALA A 152 9.39 11.04 2.71
C ALA A 152 10.33 11.51 1.59
N ILE A 153 10.66 10.62 0.65
CA ILE A 153 11.52 10.92 -0.50
C ILE A 153 10.83 11.94 -1.42
N SER A 154 9.53 11.78 -1.68
CA SER A 154 8.76 12.75 -2.46
C SER A 154 8.72 14.13 -1.80
N MET A 155 8.60 14.19 -0.48
CA MET A 155 8.63 15.43 0.28
C MET A 155 10.00 16.12 0.18
N ILE A 156 11.10 15.36 0.27
CA ILE A 156 12.46 15.90 0.08
C ILE A 156 12.61 16.45 -1.33
N ALA A 157 12.18 15.71 -2.36
CA ALA A 157 12.23 16.17 -3.75
C ALA A 157 11.42 17.46 -3.94
N TYR A 158 10.25 17.56 -3.31
CA TYR A 158 9.41 18.76 -3.35
C TYR A 158 10.09 19.98 -2.68
N VAL A 159 10.71 19.79 -1.51
CA VAL A 159 11.44 20.84 -0.79
C VAL A 159 12.63 21.34 -1.63
N LEU A 160 13.39 20.43 -2.24
CA LEU A 160 14.50 20.77 -3.12
C LEU A 160 14.03 21.56 -4.35
N GLN A 161 12.94 21.11 -4.96
CA GLN A 161 12.33 21.79 -6.11
C GLN A 161 11.80 23.18 -5.76
N PHE A 162 11.16 23.33 -4.60
CA PHE A 162 10.71 24.63 -4.11
C PHE A 162 11.86 25.57 -3.80
N SER A 163 12.93 25.08 -3.19
CA SER A 163 14.15 25.84 -2.92
C SER A 163 14.83 26.31 -4.21
N ALA A 164 14.77 25.53 -5.28
CA ALA A 164 15.27 25.88 -6.60
C ALA A 164 14.50 27.03 -7.23
N ILE A 165 13.17 27.00 -7.10
CA ILE A 165 12.29 28.00 -7.73
C ILE A 165 12.27 29.32 -6.93
N PHE A 166 12.31 29.25 -5.61
CA PHE A 166 12.12 30.41 -4.72
C PHE A 166 13.37 30.81 -3.92
N GLY A 167 14.43 29.98 -3.92
CA GLY A 167 15.71 30.32 -3.32
C GLY A 167 16.37 31.42 -4.11
N ARG A 168 16.39 32.62 -3.55
CA ARG A 168 17.13 33.78 -4.10
C ARG A 168 18.62 33.44 -4.13
N SER A 169 19.13 33.04 -5.26
CA SER A 169 20.57 33.13 -5.52
C SER A 169 20.87 34.46 -6.20
N ASP A 170 21.22 35.49 -5.40
CA ASP A 170 22.10 36.54 -5.91
C ASP A 170 23.42 35.85 -6.32
N ASP A 171 23.79 35.99 -7.57
CA ASP A 171 25.09 35.65 -8.15
C ASP A 171 25.49 34.15 -8.33
N ARG A 172 24.67 33.31 -9.00
CA ARG A 172 25.23 32.16 -9.75
C ARG A 172 24.39 31.80 -10.97
N GLU A 173 24.91 32.11 -12.15
CA GLU A 173 24.50 31.50 -13.41
C GLU A 173 24.86 30.00 -13.36
N GLY A 174 23.84 29.13 -13.18
CA GLY A 174 23.98 27.68 -13.24
C GLY A 174 22.95 27.01 -12.35
N SER A 175 22.16 26.10 -12.90
CA SER A 175 21.32 25.18 -12.13
C SER A 175 22.17 24.52 -11.04
N ASN A 176 21.70 24.58 -9.80
CA ASN A 176 22.41 24.02 -8.64
C ASN A 176 22.61 22.51 -8.86
N PRO A 177 23.84 21.98 -8.92
CA PRO A 177 24.08 20.56 -9.14
C PRO A 177 23.34 19.64 -8.15
N LEU A 178 23.05 20.14 -6.95
CA LEU A 178 22.29 19.45 -5.92
C LEU A 178 20.83 19.20 -6.32
N GLU A 179 20.22 20.09 -7.10
CA GLU A 179 18.84 19.96 -7.60
C GLU A 179 18.73 18.86 -8.64
N LEU A 180 19.70 18.84 -9.55
CA LEU A 180 19.78 17.82 -10.59
C LEU A 180 20.07 16.42 -10.00
N ILE A 181 20.98 16.33 -9.03
CA ILE A 181 21.30 15.09 -8.31
C ILE A 181 20.10 14.63 -7.49
N GLY A 182 19.37 15.54 -6.83
CA GLY A 182 18.14 15.21 -6.09
C GLY A 182 17.10 14.54 -6.98
N ALA A 183 16.79 15.13 -8.13
CA ALA A 183 15.80 14.58 -9.05
C ALA A 183 16.26 13.28 -9.73
N ILE A 184 17.51 13.21 -10.19
CA ILE A 184 18.04 12.07 -10.95
C ILE A 184 18.32 10.85 -10.05
N VAL A 185 18.76 11.05 -8.81
CA VAL A 185 19.14 9.95 -7.90
C VAL A 185 17.98 9.55 -7.00
N ILE A 186 17.23 10.49 -6.47
CA ILE A 186 16.17 10.23 -5.49
C ILE A 186 14.97 9.53 -6.13
N ALA A 187 14.52 9.95 -7.31
CA ALA A 187 13.35 9.36 -7.95
C ALA A 187 13.53 7.87 -8.33
N PRO A 188 14.65 7.41 -8.91
CA PRO A 188 14.90 5.97 -9.14
C PRO A 188 14.99 5.15 -7.86
N ILE A 189 15.56 5.72 -6.78
CA ILE A 189 15.66 5.03 -5.50
C ILE A 189 14.26 4.86 -4.89
N ALA A 190 13.43 5.90 -4.92
CA ALA A 190 12.05 5.83 -4.47
C ALA A 190 11.25 4.76 -5.25
N ALA A 191 11.38 4.76 -6.56
CA ALA A 191 10.76 3.75 -7.42
C ALA A 191 11.25 2.33 -7.11
N GLY A 192 12.56 2.15 -6.90
CA GLY A 192 13.14 0.87 -6.52
C GLY A 192 12.66 0.34 -5.16
N LEU A 193 12.51 1.23 -4.18
CA LEU A 193 11.98 0.89 -2.85
C LEU A 193 10.51 0.45 -2.93
N ILE A 194 9.70 1.16 -3.71
CA ILE A 194 8.32 0.78 -3.98
C ILE A 194 8.27 -0.59 -4.66
N GLN A 195 9.08 -0.82 -5.68
CA GLN A 195 9.14 -2.12 -6.37
C GLN A 195 9.59 -3.27 -5.46
N MET A 196 10.51 -3.04 -4.51
CA MET A 196 10.90 -4.06 -3.53
C MET A 196 9.79 -4.43 -2.56
N SER A 197 8.86 -3.50 -2.27
CA SER A 197 7.69 -3.76 -1.42
C SER A 197 6.66 -4.65 -2.11
N ILE A 198 6.63 -4.62 -3.45
CA ILE A 198 5.65 -5.29 -4.28
C ILE A 198 6.26 -6.59 -4.83
N SER A 199 5.49 -7.66 -4.78
CA SER A 199 5.86 -8.93 -5.40
C SER A 199 4.63 -9.55 -6.02
N ARG A 200 4.62 -9.73 -7.34
CA ARG A 200 3.54 -10.41 -8.06
C ARG A 200 3.20 -11.77 -7.44
N ALA A 201 4.21 -12.50 -6.95
CA ALA A 201 3.99 -13.77 -6.28
C ALA A 201 3.18 -13.62 -4.97
N ARG A 202 3.38 -12.51 -4.21
CA ARG A 202 2.62 -12.24 -2.99
C ARG A 202 1.17 -11.91 -3.28
N GLU A 203 0.90 -11.19 -4.37
CA GLU A 203 -0.47 -10.90 -4.80
C GLU A 203 -1.24 -12.18 -5.15
N PHE A 204 -0.62 -13.10 -5.89
CA PHE A 204 -1.24 -14.40 -6.19
C PHE A 204 -1.46 -15.25 -4.93
N LEU A 205 -0.55 -15.22 -3.97
CA LEU A 205 -0.72 -15.88 -2.67
C LEU A 205 -1.82 -15.23 -1.84
N ALA A 206 -1.97 -13.91 -1.93
CA ALA A 206 -3.03 -13.18 -1.26
C ALA A 206 -4.40 -13.47 -1.89
N ASP A 207 -4.47 -13.58 -3.22
CA ASP A 207 -5.67 -13.99 -3.92
C ASP A 207 -6.10 -15.40 -3.54
N GLU A 208 -5.16 -16.36 -3.56
CA GLU A 208 -5.42 -17.74 -3.18
C GLU A 208 -5.91 -17.83 -1.73
N GLY A 209 -5.20 -17.20 -0.80
CA GLY A 209 -5.56 -17.18 0.61
C GLY A 209 -6.87 -16.44 0.88
N GLY A 210 -7.15 -15.36 0.15
CA GLY A 210 -8.41 -14.63 0.21
C GLY A 210 -9.58 -15.50 -0.20
N GLY A 211 -9.46 -16.17 -1.35
CA GLY A 211 -10.44 -17.15 -1.83
C GLY A 211 -10.66 -18.31 -0.84
N GLU A 212 -9.61 -18.72 -0.12
CA GLU A 212 -9.73 -19.71 0.96
C GLU A 212 -10.46 -19.18 2.18
N MET A 213 -10.12 -17.97 2.65
CA MET A 213 -10.72 -17.38 3.85
C MET A 213 -12.20 -17.09 3.68
N CYS A 214 -12.62 -16.52 2.54
CA CYS A 214 -14.03 -16.28 2.23
C CYS A 214 -14.75 -17.53 1.70
N ARG A 215 -14.05 -18.61 1.39
CA ARG A 215 -14.57 -19.84 0.76
C ARG A 215 -15.31 -19.60 -0.55
N ASN A 216 -15.02 -18.50 -1.23
CA ASN A 216 -15.66 -18.11 -2.48
C ASN A 216 -14.66 -17.36 -3.39
N PRO A 217 -13.74 -18.07 -4.08
CA PRO A 217 -12.78 -17.44 -4.98
C PRO A 217 -13.43 -16.64 -6.12
N LEU A 218 -14.64 -17.02 -6.55
CA LEU A 218 -15.35 -16.33 -7.63
C LEU A 218 -15.84 -14.94 -7.19
N ALA A 219 -16.18 -14.78 -5.91
CA ALA A 219 -16.55 -13.47 -5.38
C ALA A 219 -15.36 -12.49 -5.43
N LEU A 220 -14.15 -12.93 -5.05
CA LEU A 220 -12.96 -12.12 -5.21
C LEU A 220 -12.65 -11.82 -6.69
N ALA A 221 -12.79 -12.80 -7.58
CA ALA A 221 -12.62 -12.59 -9.02
C ALA A 221 -13.59 -11.55 -9.58
N SER A 222 -14.85 -11.58 -9.14
CA SER A 222 -15.88 -10.60 -9.51
C SER A 222 -15.55 -9.20 -8.96
N ALA A 223 -15.11 -9.12 -7.70
CA ALA A 223 -14.68 -7.88 -7.09
C ALA A 223 -13.53 -7.22 -7.87
N LEU A 224 -12.50 -7.99 -8.22
CA LEU A 224 -11.37 -7.50 -9.01
C LEU A 224 -11.82 -6.97 -10.37
N ALA A 225 -12.74 -7.66 -11.06
CA ALA A 225 -13.27 -7.20 -12.34
C ALA A 225 -14.02 -5.87 -12.21
N LYS A 226 -14.84 -5.69 -11.16
CA LYS A 226 -15.58 -4.45 -10.91
C LYS A 226 -14.65 -3.28 -10.57
N ILE A 227 -13.66 -3.51 -9.71
CA ILE A 227 -12.71 -2.47 -9.31
C ILE A 227 -11.84 -2.07 -10.51
N ASP A 228 -11.40 -3.03 -11.34
CA ASP A 228 -10.64 -2.77 -12.57
C ASP A 228 -11.47 -1.96 -13.57
N TYR A 229 -12.73 -2.33 -13.78
CA TYR A 229 -13.64 -1.57 -14.61
C TYR A 229 -13.82 -0.13 -14.11
N TYR A 230 -14.00 0.05 -12.80
CA TYR A 230 -14.11 1.36 -12.18
C TYR A 230 -12.83 2.19 -12.33
N SER A 231 -11.66 1.58 -12.17
CA SER A 231 -10.37 2.27 -12.31
C SER A 231 -10.12 2.77 -13.74
N LYS A 232 -10.60 2.04 -14.73
CA LYS A 232 -10.44 2.39 -16.17
C LYS A 232 -11.46 3.43 -16.65
N HIS A 233 -12.64 3.51 -16.06
CA HIS A 233 -13.76 4.31 -16.54
C HIS A 233 -14.25 5.36 -15.53
N GLY A 234 -13.82 5.26 -14.27
CA GLY A 234 -14.16 6.21 -13.22
C GLY A 234 -13.20 7.41 -13.18
N ALA A 235 -13.70 8.58 -12.81
CA ALA A 235 -12.85 9.71 -12.47
C ALA A 235 -12.18 9.41 -11.10
N LEU A 236 -10.87 9.20 -11.07
CA LEU A 236 -10.09 9.05 -9.85
C LEU A 236 -9.46 10.40 -9.47
N PRO A 237 -10.07 11.20 -8.61
CA PRO A 237 -9.42 12.41 -8.11
C PRO A 237 -8.31 12.02 -7.12
N ASN A 238 -7.09 12.53 -7.34
CA ASN A 238 -6.00 12.58 -6.36
C ASN A 238 -5.31 11.27 -5.94
N ALA A 239 -5.19 10.25 -6.79
CA ALA A 239 -4.27 9.16 -6.51
C ALA A 239 -2.81 9.66 -6.65
N SER A 240 -2.02 9.62 -5.58
CA SER A 240 -0.60 9.96 -5.64
C SER A 240 0.25 8.71 -5.95
N ASN A 241 1.40 8.89 -6.63
CA ASN A 241 2.35 7.81 -6.88
C ASN A 241 2.83 7.13 -5.58
N ALA A 242 2.88 7.86 -4.47
CA ALA A 242 3.32 7.35 -3.18
C ALA A 242 2.33 6.35 -2.54
N THR A 243 1.03 6.46 -2.86
CA THR A 243 -0.01 5.60 -2.26
C THR A 243 -0.63 4.62 -3.25
N ALA A 244 -0.28 4.70 -4.55
CA ALA A 244 -0.83 3.84 -5.60
C ALA A 244 -0.69 2.34 -5.30
N HIS A 245 0.40 1.93 -4.63
CA HIS A 245 0.65 0.53 -4.25
C HIS A 245 -0.22 0.01 -3.08
N MET A 246 -0.96 0.89 -2.39
CA MET A 246 -1.93 0.54 -1.35
C MET A 246 -3.35 0.34 -1.91
N PHE A 247 -3.53 0.50 -3.21
CA PHE A 247 -4.79 0.21 -3.87
C PHE A 247 -4.81 -1.25 -4.34
N ILE A 248 -5.95 -1.89 -4.28
CA ILE A 248 -6.16 -3.28 -4.74
C ILE A 248 -5.84 -3.43 -6.23
N ILE A 249 -6.09 -2.38 -7.01
CA ILE A 249 -5.75 -2.27 -8.43
C ILE A 249 -5.08 -0.92 -8.65
N ASN A 250 -4.08 -0.89 -9.54
CA ASN A 250 -3.32 0.33 -9.82
C ASN A 250 -4.24 1.46 -10.31
N PRO A 251 -4.38 2.57 -9.56
CA PRO A 251 -5.26 3.68 -9.94
C PRO A 251 -4.70 4.55 -11.09
N MET A 252 -3.47 4.28 -11.54
CA MET A 252 -2.74 5.07 -12.54
C MET A 252 -2.91 4.55 -13.98
N VAL A 253 -3.89 3.68 -14.23
CA VAL A 253 -4.18 3.17 -15.58
C VAL A 253 -4.81 4.28 -16.41
N GLY A 254 -4.06 4.82 -17.37
CA GLY A 254 -4.55 5.88 -18.30
C GLY A 254 -3.47 6.87 -18.76
N ILE A 255 -2.29 6.85 -18.15
CA ILE A 255 -1.16 7.71 -18.54
C ILE A 255 -0.09 6.85 -19.24
N GLY A 256 -0.25 6.57 -20.53
CA GLY A 256 0.75 5.92 -21.38
C GLY A 256 0.92 4.41 -21.14
N GLU A 257 0.14 3.60 -21.85
CA GLU A 257 0.07 2.12 -21.68
C GLU A 257 1.42 1.36 -21.73
N SER A 258 2.43 1.91 -22.38
CA SER A 258 3.71 1.18 -22.58
C SER A 258 4.67 1.26 -21.39
N LEU A 259 4.66 2.34 -20.61
CA LEU A 259 5.52 2.50 -19.44
C LEU A 259 4.81 2.09 -18.14
N SER A 260 3.48 2.20 -18.08
CA SER A 260 2.70 1.83 -16.89
C SER A 260 2.80 0.33 -16.55
N ASN A 261 2.92 -0.53 -17.56
CA ASN A 261 3.04 -1.99 -17.37
C ASN A 261 4.39 -2.42 -16.78
N LEU A 262 5.47 -1.67 -17.01
CA LEU A 262 6.78 -1.92 -16.40
C LEU A 262 6.83 -1.49 -14.91
N PHE A 263 6.01 -0.51 -14.53
CA PHE A 263 5.91 0.03 -13.19
C PHE A 263 4.62 -0.40 -12.47
N SER A 264 3.84 -1.31 -13.06
CA SER A 264 2.64 -1.86 -12.45
C SER A 264 2.98 -2.61 -11.17
N THR A 265 2.40 -2.15 -10.09
CA THR A 265 2.60 -2.68 -8.73
C THR A 265 1.90 -4.02 -8.53
N HIS A 266 0.90 -4.34 -9.34
CA HIS A 266 0.13 -5.58 -9.27
C HIS A 266 0.24 -6.38 -10.58
N PRO A 267 0.05 -7.73 -10.52
CA PRO A 267 -0.14 -8.54 -11.72
C PRO A 267 -1.36 -8.06 -12.51
N LEU A 268 -1.42 -8.42 -13.79
CA LEU A 268 -2.59 -8.13 -14.61
C LEU A 268 -3.86 -8.70 -13.94
N THR A 269 -4.90 -7.88 -13.87
CA THR A 269 -6.19 -8.28 -13.26
C THR A 269 -6.76 -9.54 -13.91
N GLU A 270 -6.57 -9.67 -15.21
CA GLU A 270 -7.01 -10.86 -15.98
C GLU A 270 -6.31 -12.14 -15.52
N GLU A 271 -4.99 -12.09 -15.23
CA GLU A 271 -4.24 -13.23 -14.71
C GLU A 271 -4.71 -13.62 -13.29
N ARG A 272 -4.97 -12.64 -12.44
CA ARG A 272 -5.51 -12.85 -11.09
C ARG A 272 -6.87 -13.52 -11.17
N ILE A 273 -7.78 -13.00 -11.99
CA ILE A 273 -9.13 -13.57 -12.22
C ILE A 273 -9.04 -14.99 -12.76
N ALA A 274 -8.15 -15.27 -13.73
CA ALA A 274 -7.99 -16.60 -14.30
C ALA A 274 -7.56 -17.62 -13.22
N LYS A 275 -6.61 -17.28 -12.35
CA LYS A 275 -6.17 -18.14 -11.25
C LYS A 275 -7.25 -18.37 -10.20
N LEU A 276 -8.04 -17.35 -9.86
CA LEU A 276 -9.16 -17.48 -8.93
C LEU A 276 -10.27 -18.38 -9.51
N LYS A 277 -10.55 -18.27 -10.80
CA LYS A 277 -11.48 -19.20 -11.49
C LYS A 277 -10.96 -20.63 -11.44
N GLN A 278 -9.66 -20.84 -11.65
CA GLN A 278 -9.05 -22.15 -11.53
C GLN A 278 -9.13 -22.69 -10.10
N GLN A 279 -8.87 -21.85 -9.10
CA GLN A 279 -9.03 -22.21 -7.69
C GLN A 279 -10.47 -22.64 -7.38
N ALA A 280 -11.47 -21.96 -7.92
CA ALA A 280 -12.88 -22.28 -7.73
C ALA A 280 -13.30 -23.64 -8.31
N MET A 281 -12.53 -24.20 -9.25
CA MET A 281 -12.80 -25.54 -9.79
C MET A 281 -12.50 -26.65 -8.78
N ASN A 282 -11.77 -26.37 -7.72
CA ASN A 282 -11.49 -27.34 -6.65
C ASN A 282 -12.81 -27.76 -5.98
N PRO A 283 -13.06 -29.09 -5.80
CA PRO A 283 -14.29 -29.58 -5.19
C PRO A 283 -14.67 -28.98 -3.85
N LYS A 284 -13.69 -28.55 -3.04
CA LYS A 284 -13.93 -27.89 -1.73
C LYS A 284 -14.74 -26.60 -1.79
N TYR A 285 -14.85 -25.97 -2.98
CA TYR A 285 -15.62 -24.72 -3.17
C TYR A 285 -16.96 -24.94 -3.88
N LYS A 286 -17.23 -26.15 -4.42
CA LYS A 286 -18.45 -26.44 -5.18
C LYS A 286 -19.72 -26.53 -4.32
N GLU A 287 -19.59 -26.82 -3.03
CA GLU A 287 -20.75 -26.93 -2.13
C GLU A 287 -21.44 -25.61 -1.81
N LYS A 288 -20.75 -24.45 -1.95
CA LYS A 288 -21.35 -23.13 -1.66
C LYS A 288 -22.08 -22.47 -2.83
N ALA A 289 -21.91 -22.98 -4.04
CA ALA A 289 -22.59 -22.44 -5.24
C ALA A 289 -24.05 -22.94 -5.39
N LEU A 290 -24.54 -23.76 -4.45
CA LEU A 290 -25.88 -24.37 -4.50
C LEU A 290 -26.86 -23.83 -3.45
N PHE A 291 -26.48 -22.79 -2.69
CA PHE A 291 -27.35 -22.14 -1.70
C PHE A 291 -27.35 -20.60 -1.89
#